data_55632d5874698deab273922b27786fb1
#
_entry.id   55632d5874698deab273922b27786fb1
#
_cell.length_a   1.000
_cell.length_b   1.000
_cell.length_c   1.000
_cell.angle_alpha   90.00
_cell.angle_beta   90.00
_cell.angle_gamma   90.00
#
_symmetry.space_group_name_H-M   'P 1'
#
loop_
_entity.id
_entity.type
_entity.pdbx_description
1 polymer ?
#
loop_
_entity_poly.entity_id
_entity_poly.type
_entity_poly.pdbx_seq_one_letter_code
_entity_poly.pdbx_strand_id
1 'polypeptide(L)'
;MRYQWFFALLAASLAFGAYQYFHPEGLKLGPGNEMVSEARTLVHDGTIGDPFRSMKTGPTATNPPLYPLFLALCLWLYPSSLFHFINAVLVANLIANALAAALLPRVSTELFGTPVPGIAAGVLSIAASQFMAGWDANFTQFGLILFFLAATRLVQTRANLAWRAALAGAALGILFLMNQVVLLVALPWIAFLLLTRRFPPREMLRFLIPFALAVLLAVLPWIMRNYRIWGVLATRTNLGIALYASNNDCAEPSLAQELQSGCFVAMHPESNATEAALMKRMGEPAYDRLRRDQALAWMWSHPRRLLQLALGRIGEFWFPVPSPPRRATYMVWIITLLSIPGFLLMLYRRMPVAALFGGIFLLYPLLYYVVVSEERYRLPILWLSCLTAGFLLTVIPTRRPV
;
A
#
# COMPACT_ATOMS: atom_id res chain seq x y z
N MET A 1 23.51 -21.27 8.81
CA MET A 1 23.63 -19.99 8.07
C MET A 1 22.34 -19.44 7.46
N ARG A 2 21.30 -20.26 7.11
CA ARG A 2 20.11 -19.77 6.37
C ARG A 2 19.20 -18.79 7.12
N TYR A 3 19.16 -18.79 8.45
CA TYR A 3 18.25 -17.97 9.26
C TYR A 3 18.91 -16.82 10.04
N GLN A 4 20.24 -16.76 10.07
CA GLN A 4 20.99 -15.77 10.87
C GLN A 4 20.65 -14.34 10.45
N TRP A 5 20.60 -14.05 9.15
CA TRP A 5 20.27 -12.72 8.63
C TRP A 5 18.82 -12.32 8.89
N PHE A 6 17.88 -13.29 8.87
CA PHE A 6 16.50 -13.04 9.25
C PHE A 6 16.42 -12.53 10.69
N PHE A 7 17.00 -13.26 11.63
CA PHE A 7 16.96 -12.87 13.04
C PHE A 7 17.74 -11.59 13.32
N ALA A 8 18.87 -11.38 12.66
CA ALA A 8 19.67 -10.17 12.81
C ALA A 8 18.90 -8.92 12.33
N LEU A 9 18.27 -8.95 11.16
CA LEU A 9 17.46 -7.85 10.65
C LEU A 9 16.18 -7.66 11.47
N LEU A 10 15.55 -8.76 11.92
CA LEU A 10 14.39 -8.68 12.80
C LEU A 10 14.74 -7.95 14.10
N ALA A 11 15.80 -8.39 14.79
CA ALA A 11 16.25 -7.78 16.02
C ALA A 11 16.67 -6.30 15.82
N ALA A 12 17.43 -6.01 14.76
CA ALA A 12 17.83 -4.63 14.43
C ALA A 12 16.60 -3.73 14.14
N SER A 13 15.60 -4.23 13.41
CA SER A 13 14.38 -3.48 13.11
C SER A 13 13.52 -3.24 14.35
N LEU A 14 13.38 -4.26 15.21
CA LEU A 14 12.65 -4.13 16.48
C LEU A 14 13.35 -3.14 17.42
N ALA A 15 14.68 -3.23 17.56
CA ALA A 15 15.46 -2.31 18.38
C ALA A 15 15.36 -0.87 17.88
N PHE A 16 15.46 -0.68 16.56
CA PHE A 16 15.33 0.64 15.96
C PHE A 16 13.91 1.20 16.09
N GLY A 17 12.88 0.37 15.90
CA GLY A 17 11.50 0.75 16.11
C GLY A 17 11.20 1.08 17.58
N ALA A 18 11.75 0.31 18.53
CA ALA A 18 11.68 0.64 19.96
C ALA A 18 12.36 1.98 20.26
N TYR A 19 13.55 2.23 19.69
CA TYR A 19 14.19 3.54 19.80
C TYR A 19 13.29 4.67 19.31
N GLN A 20 12.67 4.53 18.12
CA GLN A 20 11.74 5.54 17.60
C GLN A 20 10.49 5.72 18.47
N TYR A 21 10.00 4.64 19.07
CA TYR A 21 8.87 4.68 20.00
C TYR A 21 9.15 5.51 21.25
N PHE A 22 10.34 5.38 21.82
CA PHE A 22 10.76 6.15 23.01
C PHE A 22 11.26 7.56 22.67
N HIS A 23 11.51 7.88 21.38
CA HIS A 23 11.93 9.20 20.90
C HIS A 23 10.96 9.67 19.81
N PRO A 24 9.76 10.11 20.20
CA PRO A 24 8.60 10.22 19.32
C PRO A 24 8.62 11.41 18.34
N GLU A 25 9.74 12.08 18.10
CA GLU A 25 9.85 13.18 17.11
C GLU A 25 9.28 12.87 15.72
N GLY A 26 8.78 11.65 15.51
CA GLY A 26 8.29 11.19 14.23
C GLY A 26 7.16 10.18 14.24
N LEU A 27 6.60 9.87 15.40
CA LEU A 27 5.40 9.05 15.45
C LEU A 27 4.19 9.91 15.07
N LYS A 28 3.66 9.73 13.87
CA LYS A 28 2.39 10.35 13.46
C LYS A 28 1.24 9.65 14.19
N LEU A 29 1.09 9.96 15.45
CA LEU A 29 0.00 9.53 16.33
C LEU A 29 -1.22 10.43 16.09
N GLY A 30 -1.80 10.38 14.91
CA GLY A 30 -3.08 11.04 14.69
C GLY A 30 -4.18 10.32 15.46
N PRO A 31 -4.94 11.00 16.33
CA PRO A 31 -6.03 10.36 17.11
C PRO A 31 -7.22 9.92 16.28
N GLY A 32 -7.25 10.19 14.98
CA GLY A 32 -8.33 9.81 14.10
C GLY A 32 -7.99 10.05 12.64
N ASN A 33 -8.14 9.01 11.88
CA ASN A 33 -8.36 9.07 10.45
C ASN A 33 -9.65 8.30 10.15
N GLU A 34 -10.04 8.27 8.90
CA GLU A 34 -11.24 7.59 8.41
C GLU A 34 -11.33 6.14 8.93
N MET A 35 -10.25 5.36 8.87
CA MET A 35 -10.23 3.95 9.28
C MET A 35 -10.43 3.77 10.79
N VAL A 36 -9.91 4.69 11.61
CA VAL A 36 -10.15 4.68 13.07
C VAL A 36 -11.60 5.06 13.39
N SER A 37 -12.19 6.00 12.65
CA SER A 37 -13.61 6.35 12.78
C SER A 37 -14.52 5.18 12.41
N GLU A 38 -14.24 4.51 11.29
CA GLU A 38 -14.91 3.29 10.87
C GLU A 38 -14.83 2.17 11.92
N ALA A 39 -13.64 1.98 12.52
CA ALA A 39 -13.42 0.99 13.57
C ALA A 39 -14.22 1.31 14.84
N ARG A 40 -14.32 2.59 15.23
CA ARG A 40 -15.15 3.03 16.36
C ARG A 40 -16.63 2.75 16.12
N THR A 41 -17.12 3.10 14.93
CA THR A 41 -18.52 2.84 14.56
C THR A 41 -18.80 1.33 14.55
N LEU A 42 -17.84 0.51 14.10
CA LEU A 42 -17.99 -0.94 14.14
C LEU A 42 -18.11 -1.49 15.57
N VAL A 43 -17.31 -0.98 16.51
CA VAL A 43 -17.35 -1.43 17.92
C VAL A 43 -18.63 -0.97 18.63
N HIS A 44 -19.14 0.25 18.32
CA HIS A 44 -20.29 0.81 19.01
C HIS A 44 -21.63 0.44 18.36
N ASP A 45 -21.69 0.47 17.03
CA ASP A 45 -22.93 0.37 16.26
C ASP A 45 -23.03 -0.96 15.46
N GLY A 46 -21.98 -1.81 15.52
CA GLY A 46 -21.93 -3.11 14.83
C GLY A 46 -21.80 -3.02 13.31
N THR A 47 -21.52 -1.83 12.75
CA THR A 47 -21.36 -1.62 11.30
C THR A 47 -20.16 -0.76 10.98
N ILE A 48 -19.49 -1.02 9.84
CA ILE A 48 -18.43 -0.15 9.32
C ILE A 48 -19.12 1.08 8.72
N GLY A 49 -18.90 2.24 9.31
CA GLY A 49 -19.56 3.48 8.95
C GLY A 49 -18.89 4.73 9.52
N ASP A 50 -19.49 5.89 9.24
CA ASP A 50 -19.09 7.19 9.76
C ASP A 50 -17.58 7.49 9.62
N PRO A 51 -17.02 7.42 8.38
CA PRO A 51 -15.58 7.57 8.17
C PRO A 51 -15.09 8.97 8.53
N PHE A 52 -15.93 10.01 8.41
CA PHE A 52 -15.54 11.41 8.50
C PHE A 52 -15.85 12.03 9.86
N ARG A 53 -14.93 12.87 10.33
CA ARG A 53 -15.08 13.58 11.61
C ARG A 53 -16.07 14.74 11.54
N SER A 54 -16.25 15.32 10.36
CA SER A 54 -17.14 16.46 10.15
C SER A 54 -18.59 16.16 10.44
N MET A 55 -19.06 14.93 10.13
CA MET A 55 -20.45 14.49 10.31
C MET A 55 -20.56 12.97 10.23
N LYS A 56 -21.51 12.40 10.96
CA LYS A 56 -21.93 11.00 10.78
C LYS A 56 -22.69 10.83 9.47
N THR A 57 -22.11 10.06 8.54
CA THR A 57 -22.66 9.84 7.18
C THR A 57 -23.34 8.48 7.01
N GLY A 58 -23.23 7.59 8.01
CA GLY A 58 -23.80 6.24 7.99
C GLY A 58 -22.84 5.18 7.45
N PRO A 59 -23.37 4.04 6.97
CA PRO A 59 -22.55 2.95 6.45
C PRO A 59 -21.60 3.41 5.34
N THR A 60 -20.36 2.88 5.32
CA THR A 60 -19.33 3.27 4.34
C THR A 60 -18.63 2.08 3.70
N ALA A 61 -18.09 2.30 2.50
CA ALA A 61 -17.09 1.50 1.82
C ALA A 61 -15.94 2.38 1.31
N THR A 62 -15.71 3.51 1.96
CA THR A 62 -14.59 4.44 1.65
C THR A 62 -13.24 3.73 1.73
N ASN A 63 -13.06 2.85 2.72
CA ASN A 63 -11.86 2.05 2.89
C ASN A 63 -12.14 0.54 2.76
N PRO A 64 -11.14 -0.27 2.35
CA PRO A 64 -11.23 -1.72 2.43
C PRO A 64 -11.38 -2.17 3.90
N PRO A 65 -12.14 -3.26 4.20
CA PRO A 65 -12.60 -3.54 5.56
C PRO A 65 -11.57 -4.13 6.51
N LEU A 66 -10.49 -4.75 5.99
CA LEU A 66 -9.64 -5.61 6.83
C LEU A 66 -8.83 -4.80 7.86
N TYR A 67 -8.35 -3.60 7.50
CA TYR A 67 -7.64 -2.76 8.46
C TYR A 67 -8.58 -2.09 9.48
N PRO A 68 -9.74 -1.53 9.11
CA PRO A 68 -10.77 -1.14 10.08
C PRO A 68 -11.18 -2.26 11.05
N LEU A 69 -11.31 -3.50 10.56
CA LEU A 69 -11.57 -4.68 11.43
C LEU A 69 -10.44 -4.94 12.43
N PHE A 70 -9.18 -4.83 12.01
CA PHE A 70 -8.03 -4.94 12.90
C PHE A 70 -8.03 -3.82 13.95
N LEU A 71 -8.30 -2.58 13.55
CA LEU A 71 -8.40 -1.46 14.48
C LEU A 71 -9.57 -1.63 15.47
N ALA A 72 -10.70 -2.16 14.99
CA ALA A 72 -11.85 -2.48 15.83
C ALA A 72 -11.52 -3.56 16.87
N LEU A 73 -10.77 -4.59 16.50
CA LEU A 73 -10.26 -5.58 17.43
C LEU A 73 -9.38 -4.94 18.53
N CYS A 74 -8.47 -4.04 18.14
CA CYS A 74 -7.63 -3.32 19.11
C CYS A 74 -8.49 -2.42 20.04
N LEU A 75 -9.50 -1.74 19.53
CA LEU A 75 -10.44 -0.95 20.33
C LEU A 75 -11.28 -1.82 21.28
N TRP A 76 -11.73 -2.97 20.81
CA TRP A 76 -12.48 -3.92 21.63
C TRP A 76 -11.66 -4.50 22.77
N LEU A 77 -10.36 -4.77 22.54
CA LEU A 77 -9.43 -5.23 23.58
C LEU A 77 -9.09 -4.13 24.60
N TYR A 78 -9.12 -2.87 24.21
CA TYR A 78 -8.76 -1.71 25.05
C TYR A 78 -9.84 -0.61 25.02
N PRO A 79 -11.08 -0.90 25.43
CA PRO A 79 -12.22 0.00 25.21
C PRO A 79 -12.12 1.32 26.01
N SER A 80 -11.48 1.30 27.16
CA SER A 80 -11.38 2.45 28.07
C SER A 80 -10.04 3.20 28.01
N SER A 81 -9.09 2.77 27.15
CA SER A 81 -7.75 3.34 27.13
C SER A 81 -7.27 3.66 25.71
N LEU A 82 -7.38 4.92 25.33
CA LEU A 82 -6.79 5.42 24.08
C LEU A 82 -5.28 5.16 23.99
N PHE A 83 -4.58 5.26 25.12
CA PHE A 83 -3.14 4.98 25.19
C PHE A 83 -2.82 3.53 24.82
N HIS A 84 -3.50 2.55 25.42
CA HIS A 84 -3.26 1.14 25.11
C HIS A 84 -3.68 0.78 23.67
N PHE A 85 -4.78 1.35 23.19
CA PHE A 85 -5.20 1.20 21.78
C PHE A 85 -4.11 1.67 20.81
N ILE A 86 -3.63 2.90 20.97
CA ILE A 86 -2.58 3.46 20.11
C ILE A 86 -1.33 2.61 20.16
N ASN A 87 -0.89 2.19 21.35
CA ASN A 87 0.29 1.35 21.53
C ASN A 87 0.14 -0.02 20.87
N ALA A 88 -1.02 -0.67 20.99
CA ALA A 88 -1.28 -1.95 20.34
C ALA A 88 -1.15 -1.83 18.80
N VAL A 89 -1.72 -0.76 18.21
CA VAL A 89 -1.62 -0.50 16.78
C VAL A 89 -0.18 -0.20 16.36
N LEU A 90 0.55 0.60 17.14
CA LEU A 90 1.97 0.92 16.85
C LEU A 90 2.86 -0.32 16.93
N VAL A 91 2.72 -1.14 17.97
CA VAL A 91 3.49 -2.39 18.13
C VAL A 91 3.21 -3.34 16.97
N ALA A 92 1.95 -3.48 16.56
CA ALA A 92 1.60 -4.32 15.43
C ALA A 92 2.22 -3.81 14.10
N ASN A 93 2.21 -2.49 13.86
CA ASN A 93 2.88 -1.87 12.71
C ASN A 93 4.40 -2.08 12.76
N LEU A 94 5.01 -1.94 13.95
CA LEU A 94 6.44 -2.20 14.18
C LEU A 94 6.79 -3.65 13.82
N ILE A 95 6.01 -4.62 14.29
CA ILE A 95 6.22 -6.05 14.02
C ILE A 95 6.08 -6.32 12.51
N ALA A 96 5.03 -5.79 11.87
CA ALA A 96 4.81 -5.96 10.43
C ALA A 96 6.00 -5.41 9.61
N ASN A 97 6.50 -4.21 9.95
CA ASN A 97 7.65 -3.61 9.29
C ASN A 97 8.95 -4.39 9.54
N ALA A 98 9.16 -4.86 10.77
CA ALA A 98 10.35 -5.65 11.14
C ALA A 98 10.38 -7.00 10.40
N LEU A 99 9.24 -7.67 10.31
CA LEU A 99 9.11 -8.91 9.54
C LEU A 99 9.33 -8.66 8.04
N ALA A 100 8.79 -7.55 7.50
CA ALA A 100 9.00 -7.17 6.11
C ALA A 100 10.51 -7.01 5.80
N ALA A 101 11.25 -6.24 6.61
CA ALA A 101 12.69 -6.06 6.44
C ALA A 101 13.47 -7.37 6.59
N ALA A 102 13.12 -8.21 7.58
CA ALA A 102 13.77 -9.49 7.85
C ALA A 102 13.58 -10.52 6.72
N LEU A 103 12.51 -10.43 5.94
CA LEU A 103 12.23 -11.32 4.82
C LEU A 103 12.97 -10.93 3.53
N LEU A 104 13.51 -9.72 3.39
CA LEU A 104 14.16 -9.26 2.15
C LEU A 104 15.34 -10.12 1.71
N PRO A 105 16.20 -10.69 2.59
CA PRO A 105 17.22 -11.65 2.17
C PRO A 105 16.63 -12.91 1.50
N ARG A 106 15.46 -13.35 1.95
CA ARG A 106 14.78 -14.51 1.34
C ARG A 106 14.21 -14.12 -0.04
N VAL A 107 13.57 -12.96 -0.15
CA VAL A 107 13.11 -12.41 -1.44
C VAL A 107 14.26 -12.29 -2.42
N SER A 108 15.39 -11.73 -1.98
CA SER A 108 16.61 -11.59 -2.79
C SER A 108 17.13 -12.94 -3.28
N THR A 109 17.10 -13.97 -2.44
CA THR A 109 17.51 -15.32 -2.85
C THR A 109 16.60 -15.88 -3.95
N GLU A 110 15.29 -15.66 -3.90
CA GLU A 110 14.35 -16.10 -4.95
C GLU A 110 14.54 -15.32 -6.28
N LEU A 111 14.93 -14.02 -6.20
CA LEU A 111 15.08 -13.15 -7.37
C LEU A 111 16.48 -13.18 -7.99
N PHE A 112 17.52 -13.20 -7.16
CA PHE A 112 18.93 -13.01 -7.56
C PHE A 112 19.82 -14.22 -7.27
N GLY A 113 19.27 -15.28 -6.65
CA GLY A 113 20.05 -16.47 -6.27
C GLY A 113 20.95 -16.29 -5.04
N THR A 114 20.98 -15.09 -4.44
CA THR A 114 21.82 -14.74 -3.29
C THR A 114 21.09 -13.85 -2.29
N PRO A 115 21.31 -14.00 -0.96
CA PRO A 115 20.69 -13.15 0.05
C PRO A 115 21.33 -11.76 0.17
N VAL A 116 22.53 -11.54 -0.39
CA VAL A 116 23.35 -10.35 -0.13
C VAL A 116 22.67 -9.02 -0.50
N PRO A 117 22.08 -8.87 -1.71
CA PRO A 117 21.31 -7.67 -2.02
C PRO A 117 20.12 -7.44 -1.07
N GLY A 118 19.48 -8.53 -0.60
CA GLY A 118 18.37 -8.48 0.34
C GLY A 118 18.80 -8.06 1.75
N ILE A 119 20.03 -8.40 2.18
CA ILE A 119 20.56 -7.91 3.47
C ILE A 119 20.74 -6.40 3.41
N ALA A 120 21.38 -5.89 2.34
CA ALA A 120 21.52 -4.45 2.12
C ALA A 120 20.14 -3.75 2.03
N ALA A 121 19.20 -4.34 1.31
CA ALA A 121 17.81 -3.86 1.23
C ALA A 121 17.11 -3.83 2.59
N GLY A 122 17.33 -4.84 3.44
CA GLY A 122 16.80 -4.88 4.81
C GLY A 122 17.32 -3.73 5.66
N VAL A 123 18.60 -3.45 5.60
CA VAL A 123 19.21 -2.30 6.31
C VAL A 123 18.64 -0.98 5.81
N LEU A 124 18.52 -0.79 4.49
CA LEU A 124 17.90 0.41 3.90
C LEU A 124 16.43 0.54 4.32
N SER A 125 15.68 -0.55 4.32
CA SER A 125 14.28 -0.57 4.75
C SER A 125 14.12 -0.17 6.22
N ILE A 126 14.99 -0.66 7.12
CA ILE A 126 15.02 -0.26 8.53
C ILE A 126 15.32 1.23 8.66
N ALA A 127 16.33 1.74 7.93
CA ALA A 127 16.70 3.15 7.98
C ALA A 127 15.58 4.08 7.48
N ALA A 128 14.77 3.64 6.51
CA ALA A 128 13.62 4.39 5.97
C ALA A 128 12.31 4.12 6.70
N SER A 129 12.29 3.32 7.76
CA SER A 129 11.05 2.91 8.41
C SER A 129 10.28 4.09 9.00
N GLN A 130 8.98 4.07 8.76
CA GLN A 130 7.99 5.02 9.29
C GLN A 130 6.83 4.23 9.87
N PHE A 131 6.34 4.66 11.04
CA PHE A 131 5.19 4.04 11.68
C PHE A 131 4.02 5.01 11.67
N MET A 132 3.00 4.68 10.88
CA MET A 132 1.78 5.46 10.76
C MET A 132 0.65 4.69 11.44
N ALA A 133 0.41 4.97 12.72
CA ALA A 133 -0.75 4.42 13.40
C ALA A 133 -2.03 4.87 12.67
N GLY A 134 -2.90 3.94 12.41
CA GLY A 134 -4.18 4.22 11.73
C GLY A 134 -4.17 3.97 10.22
N TRP A 135 -3.02 3.69 9.60
CA TRP A 135 -2.94 3.35 8.17
C TRP A 135 -2.37 1.96 7.92
N ASP A 136 -2.86 1.31 6.89
CA ASP A 136 -2.58 -0.07 6.50
C ASP A 136 -1.23 -0.31 5.80
N ALA A 137 -0.46 0.75 5.50
CA ALA A 137 0.68 0.70 4.58
C ALA A 137 1.76 -0.33 4.97
N ASN A 138 2.11 -0.44 6.27
CA ASN A 138 3.10 -1.40 6.75
C ASN A 138 2.59 -2.85 6.64
N PHE A 139 1.30 -3.08 6.94
CA PHE A 139 0.66 -4.39 6.77
C PHE A 139 0.56 -4.77 5.30
N THR A 140 0.22 -3.82 4.43
CA THR A 140 0.17 -4.01 2.99
C THR A 140 1.54 -4.39 2.43
N GLN A 141 2.62 -3.70 2.84
CA GLN A 141 3.99 -4.04 2.47
C GLN A 141 4.36 -5.46 2.91
N PHE A 142 4.15 -5.77 4.18
CA PHE A 142 4.45 -7.09 4.73
C PHE A 142 3.65 -8.19 4.03
N GLY A 143 2.34 -7.96 3.83
CA GLY A 143 1.46 -8.88 3.12
C GLY A 143 1.88 -9.13 1.68
N LEU A 144 2.32 -8.09 0.94
CA LEU A 144 2.86 -8.24 -0.41
C LEU A 144 4.13 -9.09 -0.45
N ILE A 145 5.05 -8.91 0.51
CA ILE A 145 6.27 -9.73 0.61
C ILE A 145 5.93 -11.19 0.93
N LEU A 146 5.00 -11.43 1.85
CA LEU A 146 4.51 -12.79 2.13
C LEU A 146 3.83 -13.42 0.91
N PHE A 147 2.97 -12.66 0.22
CA PHE A 147 2.31 -13.10 -1.00
C PHE A 147 3.34 -13.45 -2.08
N PHE A 148 4.34 -12.60 -2.28
CA PHE A 148 5.44 -12.84 -3.19
C PHE A 148 6.13 -14.19 -2.91
N LEU A 149 6.53 -14.44 -1.67
CA LEU A 149 7.20 -15.68 -1.28
C LEU A 149 6.28 -16.91 -1.37
N ALA A 150 5.02 -16.76 -0.96
CA ALA A 150 4.04 -17.83 -1.02
C ALA A 150 3.69 -18.19 -2.47
N ALA A 151 3.36 -17.20 -3.31
CA ALA A 151 3.04 -17.42 -4.72
C ALA A 151 4.20 -18.06 -5.48
N THR A 152 5.44 -17.61 -5.22
CA THR A 152 6.65 -18.22 -5.80
C THR A 152 6.73 -19.73 -5.51
N ARG A 153 6.50 -20.12 -4.24
CA ARG A 153 6.53 -21.52 -3.81
C ARG A 153 5.34 -22.31 -4.37
N LEU A 154 4.15 -21.72 -4.36
CA LEU A 154 2.93 -22.38 -4.85
C LEU A 154 3.03 -22.69 -6.36
N VAL A 155 3.70 -21.85 -7.14
CA VAL A 155 3.91 -22.03 -8.59
C VAL A 155 5.16 -22.88 -8.92
N GLN A 156 5.98 -23.28 -7.94
CA GLN A 156 7.20 -24.08 -8.17
C GLN A 156 6.93 -25.48 -8.71
N THR A 157 5.84 -26.11 -8.31
CA THR A 157 5.47 -27.44 -8.77
C THR A 157 4.13 -27.42 -9.49
N ARG A 158 3.97 -28.30 -10.48
CA ARG A 158 2.72 -28.44 -11.25
C ARG A 158 1.72 -29.38 -10.61
N ALA A 159 2.14 -30.13 -9.58
CA ALA A 159 1.24 -31.00 -8.83
C ALA A 159 0.20 -30.18 -8.07
N ASN A 160 -1.06 -30.62 -8.12
CA ASN A 160 -2.20 -29.97 -7.46
C ASN A 160 -2.33 -28.45 -7.81
N LEU A 161 -2.04 -28.11 -9.08
CA LEU A 161 -1.93 -26.72 -9.54
C LEU A 161 -3.19 -25.91 -9.22
N ALA A 162 -4.39 -26.47 -9.41
CA ALA A 162 -5.66 -25.78 -9.15
C ALA A 162 -5.82 -25.40 -7.67
N TRP A 163 -5.48 -26.30 -6.74
CA TRP A 163 -5.55 -26.02 -5.29
C TRP A 163 -4.54 -24.93 -4.88
N ARG A 164 -3.32 -25.01 -5.41
CA ARG A 164 -2.27 -24.00 -5.15
C ARG A 164 -2.64 -22.65 -5.71
N ALA A 165 -3.26 -22.62 -6.90
CA ALA A 165 -3.80 -21.42 -7.49
C ALA A 165 -4.92 -20.81 -6.62
N ALA A 166 -5.83 -21.66 -6.11
CA ALA A 166 -6.89 -21.21 -5.20
C ALA A 166 -6.32 -20.63 -3.91
N LEU A 167 -5.29 -21.23 -3.31
CA LEU A 167 -4.62 -20.68 -2.13
C LEU A 167 -3.97 -19.32 -2.41
N ALA A 168 -3.27 -19.17 -3.56
CA ALA A 168 -2.70 -17.91 -3.97
C ALA A 168 -3.80 -16.86 -4.23
N GLY A 169 -4.90 -17.25 -4.85
CA GLY A 169 -6.06 -16.38 -5.08
C GLY A 169 -6.72 -15.94 -3.79
N ALA A 170 -6.93 -16.83 -2.83
CA ALA A 170 -7.50 -16.51 -1.53
C ALA A 170 -6.58 -15.53 -0.76
N ALA A 171 -5.26 -15.76 -0.77
CA ALA A 171 -4.29 -14.84 -0.17
C ALA A 171 -4.34 -13.45 -0.81
N LEU A 172 -4.44 -13.36 -2.14
CA LEU A 172 -4.60 -12.08 -2.84
C LEU A 172 -5.93 -11.41 -2.52
N GLY A 173 -7.03 -12.17 -2.43
CA GLY A 173 -8.33 -11.65 -2.05
C GLY A 173 -8.33 -11.04 -0.63
N ILE A 174 -7.65 -11.69 0.31
CA ILE A 174 -7.46 -11.15 1.67
C ILE A 174 -6.63 -9.86 1.62
N LEU A 175 -5.53 -9.83 0.87
CA LEU A 175 -4.72 -8.62 0.70
C LEU A 175 -5.49 -7.50 0.01
N PHE A 176 -6.36 -7.82 -0.94
CA PHE A 176 -7.24 -6.86 -1.59
C PHE A 176 -8.22 -6.21 -0.61
N LEU A 177 -8.71 -6.98 0.37
CA LEU A 177 -9.55 -6.45 1.45
C LEU A 177 -8.75 -5.62 2.47
N MET A 178 -7.41 -5.69 2.46
CA MET A 178 -6.53 -4.79 3.20
C MET A 178 -6.29 -3.50 2.42
N ASN A 179 -5.89 -3.64 1.14
CA ASN A 179 -5.62 -2.51 0.24
C ASN A 179 -5.73 -2.95 -1.22
N GLN A 180 -6.60 -2.31 -1.99
CA GLN A 180 -6.88 -2.70 -3.37
C GLN A 180 -5.70 -2.48 -4.34
N VAL A 181 -4.79 -1.58 -3.99
CA VAL A 181 -3.61 -1.25 -4.82
C VAL A 181 -2.64 -2.43 -4.94
N VAL A 182 -2.76 -3.44 -4.06
CA VAL A 182 -1.95 -4.68 -4.12
C VAL A 182 -2.07 -5.39 -5.47
N LEU A 183 -3.20 -5.22 -6.18
CA LEU A 183 -3.37 -5.82 -7.52
C LEU A 183 -2.30 -5.34 -8.51
N LEU A 184 -1.89 -4.06 -8.42
CA LEU A 184 -0.88 -3.46 -9.31
C LEU A 184 0.53 -4.04 -9.09
N VAL A 185 0.73 -4.77 -7.99
CA VAL A 185 1.98 -5.49 -7.68
C VAL A 185 1.81 -6.99 -7.88
N ALA A 186 0.72 -7.55 -7.34
CA ALA A 186 0.51 -9.00 -7.31
C ALA A 186 0.21 -9.59 -8.69
N LEU A 187 -0.58 -8.92 -9.53
CA LEU A 187 -0.88 -9.42 -10.87
C LEU A 187 0.34 -9.43 -11.80
N PRO A 188 1.16 -8.36 -11.91
CA PRO A 188 2.44 -8.43 -12.62
C PRO A 188 3.35 -9.54 -12.09
N TRP A 189 3.36 -9.79 -10.78
CA TRP A 189 4.15 -10.88 -10.19
C TRP A 189 3.66 -12.27 -10.64
N ILE A 190 2.35 -12.54 -10.58
CA ILE A 190 1.77 -13.79 -11.06
C ILE A 190 2.04 -13.98 -12.56
N ALA A 191 1.82 -12.94 -13.36
CA ALA A 191 2.12 -12.98 -14.79
C ALA A 191 3.60 -13.32 -15.05
N PHE A 192 4.52 -12.66 -14.34
CA PHE A 192 5.95 -12.93 -14.42
C PHE A 192 6.28 -14.38 -14.09
N LEU A 193 5.72 -14.94 -13.01
CA LEU A 193 5.93 -16.33 -12.62
C LEU A 193 5.44 -17.31 -13.71
N LEU A 194 4.25 -17.10 -14.26
CA LEU A 194 3.67 -17.97 -15.28
C LEU A 194 4.47 -17.93 -16.59
N LEU A 195 4.90 -16.73 -16.99
CA LEU A 195 5.68 -16.53 -18.23
C LEU A 195 7.10 -17.09 -18.09
N THR A 196 7.82 -16.77 -17.01
CA THR A 196 9.21 -17.22 -16.83
C THR A 196 9.32 -18.73 -16.62
N ARG A 197 8.29 -19.36 -16.05
CA ARG A 197 8.22 -20.82 -15.89
C ARG A 197 7.60 -21.54 -17.09
N ARG A 198 7.28 -20.82 -18.17
CA ARG A 198 6.80 -21.34 -19.45
C ARG A 198 5.59 -22.28 -19.28
N PHE A 199 4.56 -21.82 -18.56
CA PHE A 199 3.32 -22.56 -18.43
C PHE A 199 2.64 -22.68 -19.81
N PRO A 200 2.27 -23.88 -20.25
CA PRO A 200 1.48 -24.04 -21.47
C PRO A 200 0.06 -23.47 -21.27
N PRO A 201 -0.64 -23.03 -22.32
CA PRO A 201 -1.94 -22.35 -22.22
C PRO A 201 -2.99 -23.12 -21.39
N ARG A 202 -3.03 -24.44 -21.49
CA ARG A 202 -3.95 -25.25 -20.68
C ARG A 202 -3.67 -25.22 -19.19
N GLU A 203 -2.40 -25.20 -18.80
CA GLU A 203 -2.00 -25.08 -17.39
C GLU A 203 -2.18 -23.66 -16.88
N MET A 204 -1.99 -22.64 -17.73
CA MET A 204 -2.33 -21.26 -17.39
C MET A 204 -3.82 -21.13 -17.04
N LEU A 205 -4.72 -21.70 -17.82
CA LEU A 205 -6.15 -21.71 -17.51
C LEU A 205 -6.46 -22.49 -16.23
N ARG A 206 -5.82 -23.67 -16.03
CA ARG A 206 -5.93 -24.45 -14.78
C ARG A 206 -5.44 -23.71 -13.55
N PHE A 207 -4.56 -22.73 -13.72
CA PHE A 207 -4.13 -21.83 -12.64
C PHE A 207 -5.08 -20.64 -12.53
N LEU A 208 -5.34 -19.90 -13.62
CA LEU A 208 -6.04 -18.61 -13.58
C LEU A 208 -7.50 -18.73 -13.13
N ILE A 209 -8.21 -19.81 -13.53
CA ILE A 209 -9.62 -19.99 -13.16
C ILE A 209 -9.78 -20.18 -11.64
N PRO A 210 -9.18 -21.17 -10.97
CA PRO A 210 -9.33 -21.34 -9.53
C PRO A 210 -8.69 -20.16 -8.75
N PHE A 211 -7.64 -19.53 -9.27
CA PHE A 211 -7.08 -18.30 -8.69
C PHE A 211 -8.11 -17.17 -8.67
N ALA A 212 -8.73 -16.84 -9.82
CA ALA A 212 -9.71 -15.76 -9.92
C ALA A 212 -10.99 -16.06 -9.11
N LEU A 213 -11.46 -17.30 -9.12
CA LEU A 213 -12.60 -17.73 -8.30
C LEU A 213 -12.31 -17.58 -6.81
N ALA A 214 -11.11 -17.94 -6.36
CA ALA A 214 -10.74 -17.80 -4.95
C ALA A 214 -10.59 -16.33 -4.53
N VAL A 215 -10.05 -15.45 -5.40
CA VAL A 215 -10.07 -14.00 -5.17
C VAL A 215 -11.50 -13.51 -5.01
N LEU A 216 -12.39 -13.85 -5.95
CA LEU A 216 -13.78 -13.44 -5.93
C LEU A 216 -14.48 -13.93 -4.66
N LEU A 217 -14.33 -15.20 -4.30
CA LEU A 217 -14.94 -15.79 -3.10
C LEU A 217 -14.47 -15.10 -1.81
N ALA A 218 -13.19 -14.72 -1.73
CA ALA A 218 -12.66 -13.98 -0.59
C ALA A 218 -13.24 -12.57 -0.47
N VAL A 219 -13.49 -11.91 -1.60
CA VAL A 219 -13.99 -10.51 -1.64
C VAL A 219 -15.53 -10.47 -1.61
N LEU A 220 -16.19 -11.54 -2.03
CA LEU A 220 -17.65 -11.62 -2.18
C LEU A 220 -18.45 -11.19 -0.92
N PRO A 221 -18.09 -11.59 0.31
CA PRO A 221 -18.83 -11.16 1.51
C PRO A 221 -18.89 -9.64 1.65
N TRP A 222 -17.80 -8.93 1.32
CA TRP A 222 -17.75 -7.47 1.35
C TRP A 222 -18.60 -6.83 0.24
N ILE A 223 -18.53 -7.36 -0.98
CA ILE A 223 -19.37 -6.91 -2.10
C ILE A 223 -20.85 -7.12 -1.75
N MET A 224 -21.22 -8.28 -1.19
CA MET A 224 -22.61 -8.58 -0.82
C MET A 224 -23.12 -7.69 0.32
N ARG A 225 -22.26 -7.35 1.30
CA ARG A 225 -22.60 -6.34 2.33
C ARG A 225 -22.94 -5.00 1.67
N ASN A 226 -22.09 -4.53 0.76
CA ASN A 226 -22.28 -3.24 0.09
C ASN A 226 -23.54 -3.26 -0.82
N TYR A 227 -23.78 -4.37 -1.51
CA TYR A 227 -24.98 -4.56 -2.31
C TYR A 227 -26.26 -4.52 -1.46
N ARG A 228 -26.26 -5.16 -0.29
CA ARG A 228 -27.42 -5.12 0.64
C ARG A 228 -27.73 -3.72 1.15
N ILE A 229 -26.72 -2.88 1.31
CA ILE A 229 -26.89 -1.50 1.84
C ILE A 229 -27.34 -0.55 0.74
N TRP A 230 -26.77 -0.62 -0.46
CA TRP A 230 -26.96 0.39 -1.50
C TRP A 230 -27.50 -0.14 -2.83
N GLY A 231 -27.68 -1.46 -2.98
CA GLY A 231 -28.07 -2.06 -4.27
C GLY A 231 -26.98 -1.99 -5.34
N VAL A 232 -25.71 -1.70 -4.96
CA VAL A 232 -24.59 -1.51 -5.88
C VAL A 232 -23.48 -2.50 -5.59
N LEU A 233 -22.99 -3.18 -6.62
CA LEU A 233 -21.83 -4.06 -6.53
C LEU A 233 -20.56 -3.21 -6.52
N ALA A 234 -20.09 -2.85 -5.34
CA ALA A 234 -18.90 -2.04 -5.14
C ALA A 234 -17.96 -2.68 -4.10
N THR A 235 -16.67 -2.60 -4.34
CA THR A 235 -15.64 -2.97 -3.36
C THR A 235 -15.16 -1.75 -2.58
N ARG A 236 -15.31 -0.56 -3.16
CA ARG A 236 -14.90 0.73 -2.58
C ARG A 236 -15.69 1.86 -3.24
N THR A 237 -15.97 2.92 -2.49
CA THR A 237 -16.70 4.11 -2.90
C THR A 237 -15.90 5.38 -2.53
N ASN A 238 -14.68 5.48 -3.02
CA ASN A 238 -13.76 6.60 -2.70
C ASN A 238 -13.05 7.19 -3.92
N LEU A 239 -13.22 6.59 -5.10
CA LEU A 239 -12.49 7.06 -6.28
C LEU A 239 -12.94 8.48 -6.68
N GLY A 240 -14.25 8.71 -6.69
CA GLY A 240 -14.81 10.01 -7.02
C GLY A 240 -14.44 11.08 -6.00
N ILE A 241 -14.50 10.75 -4.72
CA ILE A 241 -14.08 11.65 -3.63
C ILE A 241 -12.61 12.03 -3.79
N ALA A 242 -11.74 11.04 -3.97
CA ALA A 242 -10.31 11.25 -4.13
C ALA A 242 -9.98 12.07 -5.38
N LEU A 243 -10.63 11.77 -6.53
CA LEU A 243 -10.43 12.53 -7.77
C LEU A 243 -10.87 13.98 -7.62
N TYR A 244 -12.05 14.22 -7.01
CA TYR A 244 -12.60 15.56 -6.84
C TYR A 244 -11.76 16.41 -5.89
N ALA A 245 -11.36 15.87 -4.74
CA ALA A 245 -10.48 16.56 -3.81
C ALA A 245 -9.12 16.89 -4.44
N SER A 246 -8.64 16.04 -5.35
CA SER A 246 -7.32 16.18 -5.96
C SER A 246 -7.28 16.96 -7.28
N ASN A 247 -8.42 17.20 -7.96
CA ASN A 247 -8.46 17.80 -9.28
C ASN A 247 -9.55 18.86 -9.34
N ASN A 248 -9.18 20.08 -8.94
CA ASN A 248 -10.00 21.28 -8.87
C ASN A 248 -9.09 22.51 -8.92
N ASP A 249 -9.67 23.71 -8.87
CA ASP A 249 -8.93 24.97 -9.06
C ASP A 249 -7.90 25.25 -7.95
N CYS A 250 -8.15 24.81 -6.72
CA CYS A 250 -7.24 24.99 -5.58
C CYS A 250 -6.30 23.79 -5.32
N ALA A 251 -6.43 22.70 -6.10
CA ALA A 251 -5.69 21.47 -5.86
C ALA A 251 -4.17 21.66 -5.89
N GLU A 252 -3.47 20.95 -5.00
CA GLU A 252 -2.02 20.95 -4.85
C GLU A 252 -1.45 19.53 -5.06
N PRO A 253 -0.14 19.41 -5.37
CA PRO A 253 0.48 18.09 -5.59
C PRO A 253 0.48 17.17 -4.38
N SER A 254 0.66 17.69 -3.15
CA SER A 254 0.73 16.90 -1.93
C SER A 254 -0.35 17.27 -0.92
N LEU A 255 -0.75 16.30 -0.09
CA LEU A 255 -1.72 16.52 0.98
C LEU A 255 -1.25 17.61 1.96
N ALA A 256 0.05 17.70 2.24
CA ALA A 256 0.59 18.73 3.10
C ALA A 256 0.35 20.14 2.54
N GLN A 257 0.52 20.35 1.23
CA GLN A 257 0.25 21.60 0.55
C GLN A 257 -1.26 21.89 0.49
N GLU A 258 -2.11 20.90 0.22
CA GLU A 258 -3.58 21.07 0.26
C GLU A 258 -4.11 21.45 1.64
N LEU A 259 -3.51 20.91 2.71
CA LEU A 259 -3.84 21.31 4.08
C LEU A 259 -3.41 22.75 4.39
N GLN A 260 -2.23 23.16 3.89
CA GLN A 260 -1.73 24.52 4.07
C GLN A 260 -2.55 25.56 3.29
N SER A 261 -2.94 25.23 2.05
CA SER A 261 -3.77 26.12 1.21
C SER A 261 -5.23 26.16 1.64
N GLY A 262 -5.69 25.21 2.48
CA GLY A 262 -7.08 25.05 2.86
C GLY A 262 -7.93 24.33 1.82
N CYS A 263 -7.34 23.87 0.69
CA CYS A 263 -8.06 23.20 -0.38
C CYS A 263 -8.68 21.88 0.11
N PHE A 264 -7.92 21.05 0.85
CA PHE A 264 -8.46 19.81 1.43
C PHE A 264 -9.67 20.08 2.32
N VAL A 265 -9.60 21.13 3.16
CA VAL A 265 -10.70 21.52 4.07
C VAL A 265 -11.94 21.92 3.27
N ALA A 266 -11.77 22.59 2.14
CA ALA A 266 -12.88 23.03 1.29
C ALA A 266 -13.52 21.89 0.49
N MET A 267 -12.73 20.91 0.04
CA MET A 267 -13.16 19.91 -0.96
C MET A 267 -13.47 18.53 -0.37
N HIS A 268 -12.94 18.17 0.81
CA HIS A 268 -13.05 16.82 1.33
C HIS A 268 -14.08 16.69 2.46
N PRO A 269 -14.97 15.67 2.43
CA PRO A 269 -15.98 15.45 3.48
C PRO A 269 -15.40 15.29 4.89
N GLU A 270 -14.16 14.87 5.05
CA GLU A 270 -13.48 14.77 6.35
C GLU A 270 -13.49 16.08 7.14
N SER A 271 -13.40 17.21 6.45
CA SER A 271 -13.29 18.53 7.06
C SER A 271 -14.45 19.46 6.67
N ASN A 272 -15.21 19.15 5.62
CA ASN A 272 -16.31 19.96 5.11
C ASN A 272 -17.66 19.34 5.47
N ALA A 273 -18.35 19.92 6.44
CA ALA A 273 -19.67 19.46 6.88
C ALA A 273 -20.74 19.57 5.78
N THR A 274 -20.64 20.53 4.85
CA THR A 274 -21.56 20.66 3.72
C THR A 274 -21.42 19.50 2.74
N GLU A 275 -20.18 19.11 2.44
CA GLU A 275 -19.87 17.94 1.62
C GLU A 275 -20.35 16.64 2.29
N ALA A 276 -20.08 16.49 3.58
CA ALA A 276 -20.56 15.34 4.35
C ALA A 276 -22.09 15.28 4.43
N ALA A 277 -22.78 16.42 4.57
CA ALA A 277 -24.24 16.50 4.54
C ALA A 277 -24.82 16.15 3.16
N LEU A 278 -24.15 16.57 2.07
CA LEU A 278 -24.54 16.19 0.72
C LEU A 278 -24.40 14.68 0.51
N MET A 279 -23.26 14.10 0.93
CA MET A 279 -23.05 12.65 0.87
C MET A 279 -24.10 11.88 1.67
N LYS A 280 -24.43 12.34 2.88
CA LYS A 280 -25.47 11.71 3.71
C LYS A 280 -26.84 11.72 3.03
N ARG A 281 -27.21 12.82 2.36
CA ARG A 281 -28.51 12.94 1.66
C ARG A 281 -28.60 12.06 0.41
N MET A 282 -27.53 11.97 -0.36
CA MET A 282 -27.51 11.23 -1.63
C MET A 282 -27.21 9.73 -1.45
N GLY A 283 -26.58 9.36 -0.33
CA GLY A 283 -25.91 8.08 -0.16
C GLY A 283 -24.52 8.07 -0.80
N GLU A 284 -23.59 7.36 -0.16
CA GLU A 284 -22.16 7.35 -0.51
C GLU A 284 -21.87 7.00 -1.98
N PRO A 285 -22.46 5.94 -2.59
CA PRO A 285 -22.17 5.62 -3.99
C PRO A 285 -22.67 6.65 -5.00
N ALA A 286 -23.77 7.34 -4.71
CA ALA A 286 -24.30 8.39 -5.59
C ALA A 286 -23.44 9.65 -5.49
N TYR A 287 -23.02 10.01 -4.29
CA TYR A 287 -22.10 11.11 -4.05
C TYR A 287 -20.73 10.86 -4.72
N ASP A 288 -20.16 9.65 -4.57
CA ASP A 288 -18.89 9.29 -5.21
C ASP A 288 -18.98 9.41 -6.74
N ARG A 289 -20.08 8.93 -7.36
CA ARG A 289 -20.32 9.13 -8.81
C ARG A 289 -20.39 10.60 -9.20
N LEU A 290 -21.16 11.39 -8.46
CA LEU A 290 -21.28 12.84 -8.71
C LEU A 290 -19.90 13.51 -8.70
N ARG A 291 -19.10 13.25 -7.66
CA ARG A 291 -17.79 13.86 -7.50
C ARG A 291 -16.79 13.37 -8.56
N ARG A 292 -16.85 12.09 -8.93
CA ARG A 292 -16.08 11.55 -10.04
C ARG A 292 -16.38 12.28 -11.35
N ASP A 293 -17.67 12.46 -11.68
CA ASP A 293 -18.08 13.04 -12.96
C ASP A 293 -17.67 14.53 -13.02
N GLN A 294 -17.76 15.26 -11.90
CA GLN A 294 -17.26 16.63 -11.79
C GLN A 294 -15.73 16.71 -11.93
N ALA A 295 -14.99 15.83 -11.27
CA ALA A 295 -13.54 15.78 -11.40
C ALA A 295 -13.11 15.48 -12.83
N LEU A 296 -13.73 14.51 -13.50
CA LEU A 296 -13.45 14.19 -14.88
C LEU A 296 -13.75 15.37 -15.83
N ALA A 297 -14.88 16.06 -15.63
CA ALA A 297 -15.20 17.26 -16.41
C ALA A 297 -14.14 18.36 -16.22
N TRP A 298 -13.70 18.59 -14.97
CA TRP A 298 -12.64 19.56 -14.70
C TRP A 298 -11.31 19.16 -15.34
N MET A 299 -10.91 17.89 -15.27
CA MET A 299 -9.68 17.36 -15.86
C MET A 299 -9.66 17.56 -17.38
N TRP A 300 -10.79 17.33 -18.06
CA TRP A 300 -10.93 17.56 -19.50
C TRP A 300 -10.87 19.05 -19.88
N SER A 301 -11.43 19.92 -19.06
CA SER A 301 -11.43 21.37 -19.32
C SER A 301 -10.11 22.07 -18.92
N HIS A 302 -9.28 21.46 -18.06
CA HIS A 302 -8.05 22.03 -17.56
C HIS A 302 -6.79 21.16 -17.80
N PRO A 303 -6.50 20.71 -19.05
CA PRO A 303 -5.43 19.74 -19.31
C PRO A 303 -4.04 20.23 -18.92
N ARG A 304 -3.77 21.55 -19.04
CA ARG A 304 -2.49 22.14 -18.62
C ARG A 304 -2.29 22.07 -17.11
N ARG A 305 -3.34 22.40 -16.34
CA ARG A 305 -3.27 22.34 -14.88
C ARG A 305 -3.16 20.88 -14.40
N LEU A 306 -3.89 19.97 -15.02
CA LEU A 306 -3.78 18.52 -14.74
C LEU A 306 -2.35 18.03 -14.95
N LEU A 307 -1.69 18.41 -16.06
CA LEU A 307 -0.30 18.04 -16.30
C LEU A 307 0.65 18.62 -15.25
N GLN A 308 0.47 19.88 -14.84
CA GLN A 308 1.26 20.50 -13.77
C GLN A 308 1.10 19.74 -12.45
N LEU A 309 -0.13 19.41 -12.06
CA LEU A 309 -0.41 18.62 -10.86
C LEU A 309 0.22 17.22 -10.96
N ALA A 310 0.08 16.54 -12.10
CA ALA A 310 0.66 15.21 -12.31
C ALA A 310 2.20 15.24 -12.20
N LEU A 311 2.87 16.21 -12.82
CA LEU A 311 4.33 16.37 -12.71
C LEU A 311 4.78 16.65 -11.26
N GLY A 312 4.05 17.51 -10.54
CA GLY A 312 4.30 17.75 -9.13
C GLY A 312 4.13 16.48 -8.30
N ARG A 313 3.07 15.71 -8.53
CA ARG A 313 2.79 14.44 -7.83
C ARG A 313 3.82 13.35 -8.16
N ILE A 314 4.35 13.31 -9.39
CA ILE A 314 5.50 12.44 -9.72
C ILE A 314 6.69 12.79 -8.83
N GLY A 315 7.00 14.08 -8.72
CA GLY A 315 8.06 14.56 -7.82
C GLY A 315 7.82 14.13 -6.38
N GLU A 316 6.64 14.42 -5.84
CA GLU A 316 6.24 14.07 -4.46
C GLU A 316 6.23 12.56 -4.20
N PHE A 317 5.80 11.74 -5.14
CA PHE A 317 5.80 10.28 -4.98
C PHE A 317 7.22 9.71 -4.86
N TRP A 318 8.15 10.18 -5.67
CA TRP A 318 9.53 9.67 -5.70
C TRP A 318 10.45 10.40 -4.72
N PHE A 319 10.22 11.68 -4.50
CA PHE A 319 11.02 12.59 -3.66
C PHE A 319 10.08 13.45 -2.80
N PRO A 320 9.39 12.85 -1.81
CA PRO A 320 8.42 13.57 -0.98
C PRO A 320 9.06 14.75 -0.24
N VAL A 321 8.30 15.82 -0.02
CA VAL A 321 8.76 16.95 0.78
C VAL A 321 9.08 16.47 2.20
N PRO A 322 10.25 16.84 2.75
CA PRO A 322 10.65 16.38 4.07
C PRO A 322 9.69 16.82 5.16
N SER A 323 8.97 15.88 5.74
CA SER A 323 8.13 16.02 6.93
C SER A 323 8.76 15.29 8.12
N PRO A 324 8.49 15.66 9.38
CA PRO A 324 8.96 14.88 10.52
C PRO A 324 8.44 13.43 10.49
N PRO A 325 9.30 12.42 10.72
CA PRO A 325 10.74 12.52 10.94
C PRO A 325 11.52 12.69 9.63
N ARG A 326 12.12 13.86 9.40
CA ARG A 326 12.85 14.21 8.16
C ARG A 326 13.87 13.16 7.72
N ARG A 327 14.45 12.45 8.69
CA ARG A 327 15.40 11.36 8.44
C ARG A 327 14.82 10.28 7.53
N ALA A 328 13.61 9.82 7.80
CA ALA A 328 12.97 8.76 7.01
C ALA A 328 12.74 9.23 5.57
N THR A 329 12.31 10.47 5.38
CA THR A 329 12.14 11.06 4.05
C THR A 329 13.47 11.16 3.29
N TYR A 330 14.56 11.60 3.93
CA TYR A 330 15.88 11.62 3.29
C TYR A 330 16.38 10.21 2.93
N MET A 331 16.10 9.21 3.77
CA MET A 331 16.40 7.81 3.42
C MET A 331 15.61 7.33 2.21
N VAL A 332 14.34 7.71 2.08
CA VAL A 332 13.53 7.43 0.88
C VAL A 332 14.16 8.07 -0.37
N TRP A 333 14.69 9.29 -0.28
CA TRP A 333 15.41 9.96 -1.38
C TRP A 333 16.67 9.18 -1.76
N ILE A 334 17.50 8.83 -0.77
CA ILE A 334 18.73 8.06 -0.99
C ILE A 334 18.39 6.71 -1.67
N ILE A 335 17.40 5.99 -1.16
CA ILE A 335 16.94 4.74 -1.74
C ILE A 335 16.47 4.94 -3.19
N THR A 336 15.74 6.01 -3.48
CA THR A 336 15.29 6.33 -4.84
C THR A 336 16.48 6.56 -5.76
N LEU A 337 17.42 7.42 -5.36
CA LEU A 337 18.62 7.74 -6.13
C LEU A 337 19.50 6.51 -6.39
N LEU A 338 19.63 5.60 -5.42
CA LEU A 338 20.36 4.35 -5.58
C LEU A 338 19.57 3.32 -6.40
N SER A 339 18.24 3.33 -6.32
CA SER A 339 17.41 2.37 -7.05
C SER A 339 17.42 2.60 -8.57
N ILE A 340 17.55 3.84 -9.02
CA ILE A 340 17.62 4.17 -10.45
C ILE A 340 18.81 3.48 -11.14
N PRO A 341 20.09 3.73 -10.75
CA PRO A 341 21.21 3.04 -11.38
C PRO A 341 21.21 1.53 -11.10
N GLY A 342 20.65 1.08 -9.96
CA GLY A 342 20.45 -0.35 -9.70
C GLY A 342 19.52 -1.00 -10.71
N PHE A 343 18.41 -0.36 -11.01
CA PHE A 343 17.47 -0.80 -12.02
C PHE A 343 18.08 -0.77 -13.44
N LEU A 344 18.78 0.30 -13.81
CA LEU A 344 19.50 0.40 -15.09
C LEU A 344 20.55 -0.69 -15.25
N LEU A 345 21.26 -1.04 -14.17
CA LEU A 345 22.21 -2.15 -14.17
C LEU A 345 21.53 -3.51 -14.37
N MET A 346 20.35 -3.73 -13.78
CA MET A 346 19.56 -4.95 -14.04
C MET A 346 19.12 -5.03 -15.50
N LEU A 347 18.70 -3.92 -16.11
CA LEU A 347 18.34 -3.84 -17.53
C LEU A 347 19.58 -4.12 -18.42
N TYR A 348 20.70 -3.49 -18.13
CA TYR A 348 21.97 -3.70 -18.85
C TYR A 348 22.40 -5.18 -18.81
N ARG A 349 22.24 -5.83 -17.66
CA ARG A 349 22.51 -7.27 -17.49
C ARG A 349 21.42 -8.18 -18.03
N ARG A 350 20.37 -7.64 -18.65
CA ARG A 350 19.23 -8.36 -19.22
C ARG A 350 18.56 -9.33 -18.24
N MET A 351 18.47 -8.93 -16.98
CA MET A 351 17.85 -9.75 -15.95
C MET A 351 16.33 -9.76 -16.14
N PRO A 352 15.67 -10.94 -16.20
CA PRO A 352 14.20 -10.99 -16.39
C PRO A 352 13.43 -10.22 -15.32
N VAL A 353 13.93 -10.17 -14.10
CA VAL A 353 13.32 -9.44 -12.97
C VAL A 353 13.26 -7.92 -13.21
N ALA A 354 14.10 -7.37 -14.10
CA ALA A 354 14.04 -5.96 -14.44
C ALA A 354 12.72 -5.58 -15.14
N ALA A 355 12.19 -6.47 -15.99
CA ALA A 355 10.89 -6.24 -16.63
C ALA A 355 9.75 -6.22 -15.60
N LEU A 356 9.79 -7.10 -14.59
CA LEU A 356 8.84 -7.10 -13.48
C LEU A 356 8.91 -5.80 -12.68
N PHE A 357 10.10 -5.41 -12.22
CA PHE A 357 10.29 -4.20 -11.41
C PHE A 357 9.91 -2.94 -12.19
N GLY A 358 10.32 -2.86 -13.47
CA GLY A 358 9.93 -1.76 -14.36
C GLY A 358 8.41 -1.67 -14.54
N GLY A 359 7.74 -2.80 -14.74
CA GLY A 359 6.28 -2.87 -14.82
C GLY A 359 5.60 -2.37 -13.54
N ILE A 360 6.07 -2.78 -12.35
CA ILE A 360 5.51 -2.33 -11.07
C ILE A 360 5.82 -0.85 -10.84
N PHE A 361 7.05 -0.38 -11.08
CA PHE A 361 7.44 1.03 -10.93
C PHE A 361 6.70 1.97 -11.89
N LEU A 362 6.24 1.44 -13.02
CA LEU A 362 5.40 2.20 -13.95
C LEU A 362 3.93 2.17 -13.53
N LEU A 363 3.36 0.98 -13.30
CA LEU A 363 1.90 0.81 -13.13
C LEU A 363 1.41 1.26 -11.76
N TYR A 364 2.15 0.92 -10.69
CA TYR A 364 1.70 1.21 -9.33
C TYR A 364 1.54 2.71 -9.05
N PRO A 365 2.49 3.61 -9.44
CA PRO A 365 2.36 5.03 -9.15
C PRO A 365 1.32 5.76 -10.01
N LEU A 366 0.85 5.20 -11.13
CA LEU A 366 -0.06 5.89 -12.06
C LEU A 366 -1.31 6.42 -11.35
N LEU A 367 -1.87 5.65 -10.41
CA LEU A 367 -3.01 6.11 -9.62
C LEU A 367 -2.66 7.36 -8.80
N TYR A 368 -1.47 7.38 -8.22
CA TYR A 368 -1.00 8.46 -7.35
C TYR A 368 -0.47 9.68 -8.11
N TYR A 369 -0.36 9.60 -9.44
CA TYR A 369 -0.10 10.76 -10.30
C TYR A 369 -1.38 11.53 -10.63
N VAL A 370 -2.55 10.88 -10.45
CA VAL A 370 -3.86 11.48 -10.72
C VAL A 370 -4.55 11.97 -9.45
N VAL A 371 -4.23 11.42 -8.28
CA VAL A 371 -4.72 11.87 -6.98
C VAL A 371 -3.61 12.55 -6.18
N VAL A 372 -3.97 13.36 -5.18
CA VAL A 372 -3.01 14.03 -4.28
C VAL A 372 -2.02 13.02 -3.69
N SER A 373 -0.73 13.38 -3.68
CA SER A 373 0.31 12.48 -3.18
C SER A 373 0.43 12.55 -1.66
N GLU A 374 0.72 11.39 -1.05
CA GLU A 374 1.00 11.24 0.38
C GLU A 374 2.13 10.23 0.59
N GLU A 375 3.03 10.46 1.54
CA GLU A 375 4.23 9.64 1.79
C GLU A 375 3.93 8.14 1.94
N ARG A 376 2.79 7.80 2.59
CA ARG A 376 2.37 6.40 2.81
C ARG A 376 2.09 5.62 1.53
N TYR A 377 1.77 6.28 0.43
CA TYR A 377 1.40 5.59 -0.82
C TYR A 377 2.56 4.83 -1.45
N ARG A 378 3.79 5.20 -1.14
CA ARG A 378 4.98 4.51 -1.62
C ARG A 378 5.40 3.34 -0.75
N LEU A 379 5.03 3.31 0.54
CA LEU A 379 5.48 2.28 1.48
C LEU A 379 5.24 0.84 0.97
N PRO A 380 4.06 0.50 0.38
CA PRO A 380 3.80 -0.86 -0.10
C PRO A 380 4.81 -1.38 -1.13
N ILE A 381 5.46 -0.50 -1.91
CA ILE A 381 6.47 -0.89 -2.94
C ILE A 381 7.89 -0.46 -2.59
N LEU A 382 8.12 0.18 -1.45
CA LEU A 382 9.44 0.70 -1.07
C LEU A 382 10.50 -0.42 -0.99
N TRP A 383 10.09 -1.63 -0.57
CA TRP A 383 10.96 -2.80 -0.53
C TRP A 383 11.55 -3.18 -1.90
N LEU A 384 10.85 -2.93 -3.00
CA LEU A 384 11.39 -3.13 -4.36
C LEU A 384 12.50 -2.12 -4.66
N SER A 385 12.31 -0.85 -4.27
CA SER A 385 13.35 0.17 -4.38
C SER A 385 14.57 -0.17 -3.50
N CYS A 386 14.35 -0.68 -2.29
CA CYS A 386 15.42 -1.16 -1.42
C CYS A 386 16.18 -2.34 -2.04
N LEU A 387 15.49 -3.29 -2.69
CA LEU A 387 16.14 -4.43 -3.37
C LEU A 387 16.97 -3.99 -4.57
N THR A 388 16.48 -3.04 -5.38
CA THR A 388 17.25 -2.49 -6.52
C THR A 388 18.47 -1.71 -6.05
N ALA A 389 18.33 -0.90 -4.99
CA ALA A 389 19.46 -0.21 -4.36
C ALA A 389 20.46 -1.19 -3.74
N GLY A 390 19.96 -2.21 -3.01
CA GLY A 390 20.80 -3.27 -2.43
C GLY A 390 21.55 -4.08 -3.49
N PHE A 391 20.92 -4.35 -4.63
CA PHE A 391 21.58 -4.99 -5.77
C PHE A 391 22.75 -4.13 -6.28
N LEU A 392 22.54 -2.83 -6.49
CA LEU A 392 23.61 -1.91 -6.89
C LEU A 392 24.79 -1.97 -5.92
N LEU A 393 24.52 -1.77 -4.63
CA LEU A 393 25.55 -1.69 -3.58
C LEU A 393 26.40 -2.95 -3.44
N THR A 394 25.83 -4.12 -3.77
CA THR A 394 26.49 -5.41 -3.56
C THR A 394 27.17 -5.97 -4.81
N VAL A 395 26.81 -5.47 -6.00
CA VAL A 395 27.36 -5.97 -7.27
C VAL A 395 28.55 -5.14 -7.77
N ILE A 396 28.58 -3.82 -7.44
CA ILE A 396 29.71 -2.94 -7.81
C ILE A 396 31.05 -3.42 -7.22
N PRO A 397 31.12 -3.91 -5.94
CA PRO A 397 32.40 -4.34 -5.36
C PRO A 397 32.96 -5.66 -5.93
N THR A 398 32.18 -6.41 -6.71
CA THR A 398 32.58 -7.75 -7.19
C THR A 398 33.27 -7.74 -8.57
N ARG A 399 33.85 -6.63 -9.01
CA ARG A 399 34.84 -6.71 -10.11
C ARG A 399 36.04 -7.51 -9.64
N ARG A 400 35.99 -8.85 -9.79
CA ARG A 400 37.23 -9.62 -9.86
C ARG A 400 37.95 -9.14 -11.11
N PRO A 401 39.25 -8.77 -11.02
CA PRO A 401 40.04 -8.57 -12.22
C PRO A 401 40.02 -9.91 -12.98
N VAL A 402 39.82 -9.81 -14.28
CA VAL A 402 39.97 -10.89 -15.26
C VAL A 402 41.43 -11.32 -15.26
#